data_4f7649d0f902d0df57c729535ee6e815
#
_entry.id   4f7649d0f902d0df57c729535ee6e815
#
_cell.length_a   1.000
_cell.length_b   1.000
_cell.length_c   1.000
_cell.angle_alpha   90.00
_cell.angle_beta   90.00
_cell.angle_gamma   90.00
#
_symmetry.space_group_name_H-M   'P 1'
#
loop_
_entity.id
_entity.type
_entity.pdbx_description
1 polymer ?
#
loop_
_entity_poly.entity_id
_entity_poly.type
_entity_poly.pdbx_seq_one_letter_code
_entity_poly.pdbx_strand_id
1 'polypeptide(L)'
;MRTHVLEAGEVDRPTLVLVHGAGQGGRMWRRQLGALSDGFHVVAPDLPGFGGSPGPFSLTAAIESVTEIARQLRPVHLCGHSLGAIVAARVAAENPDLIARLILSGGPEIAPGTTSQRRLRIERHRPGWLVRAISDLSDHNGWIDMLDALQASDLSHVLPQIAAPTLVLCGKRDHASLPDARRTAAAVPGAHLTVVPHTGHLLPVTASHAFNAIARGFLSPECRQT
;
A
#
# COMPACT_ATOMS: atom_id res chain seq x y z
N MET A 1 7.26 -2.24 19.54
CA MET A 1 8.42 -1.66 18.77
C MET A 1 8.06 -0.24 18.35
N ARG A 2 9.02 0.70 18.31
CA ARG A 2 8.74 2.07 17.89
C ARG A 2 8.80 2.14 16.35
N THR A 3 7.67 2.35 15.69
CA THR A 3 7.60 2.56 14.25
C THR A 3 8.08 3.97 13.91
N HIS A 4 9.02 4.10 12.97
CA HIS A 4 9.42 5.39 12.42
C HIS A 4 8.32 5.87 11.45
N VAL A 5 7.95 7.14 11.54
CA VAL A 5 6.83 7.71 10.77
C VAL A 5 7.25 9.05 10.19
N LEU A 6 6.88 9.31 8.94
CA LEU A 6 6.91 10.64 8.34
C LEU A 6 5.48 11.19 8.36
N GLU A 7 5.34 12.45 8.79
CA GLU A 7 4.03 13.09 8.93
C GLU A 7 4.02 14.47 8.28
N ALA A 8 2.83 14.89 7.81
CA ALA A 8 2.57 16.22 7.29
C ALA A 8 1.08 16.56 7.42
N GLY A 9 0.78 17.86 7.55
CA GLY A 9 -0.59 18.35 7.77
C GLY A 9 -0.95 18.46 9.25
N GLU A 10 -2.11 19.05 9.51
CA GLU A 10 -2.61 19.30 10.86
C GLU A 10 -3.33 18.09 11.44
N VAL A 11 -3.11 17.79 12.71
CA VAL A 11 -3.60 16.56 13.38
C VAL A 11 -5.11 16.53 13.59
N ASP A 12 -5.78 17.64 13.47
CA ASP A 12 -7.24 17.78 13.56
C ASP A 12 -7.96 17.47 12.24
N ARG A 13 -7.20 17.30 11.14
CA ARG A 13 -7.74 16.91 9.83
C ARG A 13 -7.98 15.39 9.74
N PRO A 14 -8.84 14.93 8.81
CA PRO A 14 -8.99 13.51 8.57
C PRO A 14 -7.63 12.84 8.29
N THR A 15 -7.34 11.74 8.97
CA THR A 15 -6.05 11.06 8.84
C THR A 15 -5.99 10.20 7.59
N LEU A 16 -4.89 10.30 6.84
CA LEU A 16 -4.53 9.44 5.70
C LEU A 16 -3.23 8.70 6.00
N VAL A 17 -3.33 7.38 6.18
CA VAL A 17 -2.17 6.50 6.38
C VAL A 17 -1.72 5.95 5.03
N LEU A 18 -0.43 6.12 4.69
CA LEU A 18 0.19 5.73 3.42
C LEU A 18 1.22 4.61 3.64
N VAL A 19 0.89 3.38 3.26
CA VAL A 19 1.73 2.20 3.44
C VAL A 19 2.55 1.91 2.19
N HIS A 20 3.88 1.90 2.33
CA HIS A 20 4.83 1.79 1.23
C HIS A 20 4.91 0.38 0.62
N GLY A 21 5.48 0.30 -0.59
CA GLY A 21 5.75 -0.95 -1.30
C GLY A 21 7.02 -1.65 -0.85
N ALA A 22 7.22 -2.84 -1.39
CA ALA A 22 8.41 -3.66 -1.17
C ALA A 22 9.70 -2.90 -1.52
N GLY A 23 10.73 -3.04 -0.69
CA GLY A 23 12.02 -2.41 -0.90
C GLY A 23 12.06 -0.90 -0.65
N GLN A 24 10.97 -0.30 -0.15
CA GLN A 24 10.86 1.14 0.06
C GLN A 24 10.53 1.45 1.52
N GLY A 25 10.65 2.71 1.90
CA GLY A 25 10.18 3.23 3.18
C GLY A 25 9.13 4.32 2.96
N GLY A 26 8.67 4.93 4.04
CA GLY A 26 7.71 6.05 4.03
C GLY A 26 8.15 7.21 3.13
N ARG A 27 9.45 7.35 2.86
CA ARG A 27 10.02 8.35 1.95
C ARG A 27 9.49 8.27 0.51
N MET A 28 8.97 7.13 0.05
CA MET A 28 8.34 7.05 -1.27
C MET A 28 7.15 8.00 -1.41
N TRP A 29 6.52 8.34 -0.29
CA TRP A 29 5.32 9.17 -0.22
C TRP A 29 5.58 10.68 -0.10
N ARG A 30 6.84 11.14 -0.23
CA ARG A 30 7.20 12.57 -0.08
C ARG A 30 6.32 13.51 -0.91
N ARG A 31 5.97 13.11 -2.15
CA ARG A 31 5.10 13.92 -3.02
C ARG A 31 3.65 13.92 -2.57
N GLN A 32 3.20 12.87 -1.92
CA GLN A 32 1.88 12.75 -1.33
C GLN A 32 1.81 13.54 -0.02
N LEU A 33 2.82 13.38 0.84
CA LEU A 33 2.97 14.17 2.07
C LEU A 33 2.84 15.67 1.78
N GLY A 34 3.56 16.19 0.80
CA GLY A 34 3.48 17.62 0.45
C GLY A 34 2.16 18.04 -0.21
N ALA A 35 1.59 17.19 -1.06
CA ALA A 35 0.43 17.59 -1.86
C ALA A 35 -0.94 17.30 -1.19
N LEU A 36 -0.99 16.42 -0.19
CA LEU A 36 -2.26 16.04 0.46
C LEU A 36 -2.40 16.63 1.87
N SER A 37 -1.33 17.22 2.42
CA SER A 37 -1.31 17.78 3.78
C SER A 37 -2.19 19.03 3.97
N ASP A 38 -2.62 19.66 2.91
CA ASP A 38 -3.60 20.76 2.97
C ASP A 38 -5.03 20.30 3.26
N GLY A 39 -5.34 19.02 3.07
CA GLY A 39 -6.66 18.44 3.34
C GLY A 39 -6.65 17.29 4.34
N PHE A 40 -5.50 16.73 4.65
CA PHE A 40 -5.37 15.54 5.50
C PHE A 40 -4.18 15.66 6.46
N HIS A 41 -4.31 15.02 7.63
CA HIS A 41 -3.15 14.61 8.42
C HIS A 41 -2.57 13.36 7.77
N VAL A 42 -1.46 13.51 7.05
CA VAL A 42 -0.84 12.43 6.26
C VAL A 42 0.25 11.76 7.07
N VAL A 43 0.14 10.44 7.23
CA VAL A 43 1.01 9.60 8.05
C VAL A 43 1.61 8.50 7.19
N ALA A 44 2.93 8.45 7.03
CA ALA A 44 3.63 7.47 6.21
C ALA A 44 4.64 6.68 7.06
N PRO A 45 4.24 5.54 7.64
CA PRO A 45 5.12 4.71 8.45
C PRO A 45 6.15 3.98 7.57
N ASP A 46 7.34 3.76 8.14
CA ASP A 46 8.24 2.70 7.71
C ASP A 46 7.76 1.38 8.32
N LEU A 47 7.45 0.37 7.50
CA LEU A 47 7.10 -0.95 7.99
C LEU A 47 8.30 -1.59 8.73
N PRO A 48 8.05 -2.53 9.68
CA PRO A 48 9.13 -3.23 10.37
C PRO A 48 10.18 -3.81 9.40
N GLY A 49 11.45 -3.56 9.67
CA GLY A 49 12.57 -3.95 8.81
C GLY A 49 12.92 -2.98 7.68
N PHE A 50 12.14 -1.88 7.51
CA PHE A 50 12.39 -0.86 6.49
C PHE A 50 12.73 0.49 7.11
N GLY A 51 13.55 1.27 6.40
CA GLY A 51 13.87 2.64 6.76
C GLY A 51 14.36 2.81 8.18
N GLY A 52 13.69 3.64 8.96
CA GLY A 52 13.99 3.88 10.37
C GLY A 52 13.29 2.94 11.35
N SER A 53 12.49 1.97 10.89
CA SER A 53 11.79 1.00 11.74
C SER A 53 12.62 -0.26 11.95
N PRO A 54 13.02 -0.56 13.21
CA PRO A 54 13.90 -1.70 13.51
C PRO A 54 13.17 -3.05 13.40
N GLY A 55 13.97 -4.11 13.35
CA GLY A 55 13.54 -5.51 13.39
C GLY A 55 13.51 -6.20 12.02
N PRO A 56 13.29 -7.51 12.00
CA PRO A 56 13.08 -8.23 10.76
C PRO A 56 11.71 -7.92 10.18
N PHE A 57 11.60 -7.98 8.86
CA PHE A 57 10.29 -7.92 8.20
C PHE A 57 9.50 -9.21 8.47
N SER A 58 8.25 -9.06 8.82
CA SER A 58 7.23 -10.10 8.64
C SER A 58 5.89 -9.45 8.27
N LEU A 59 5.09 -10.17 7.49
CA LEU A 59 3.78 -9.64 7.08
C LEU A 59 2.86 -9.41 8.29
N THR A 60 2.90 -10.29 9.28
CA THR A 60 2.16 -10.15 10.54
C THR A 60 2.55 -8.89 11.29
N ALA A 61 3.87 -8.66 11.50
CA ALA A 61 4.35 -7.46 12.17
C ALA A 61 4.00 -6.17 11.40
N ALA A 62 4.00 -6.22 10.07
CA ALA A 62 3.58 -5.10 9.24
C ALA A 62 2.09 -4.78 9.41
N ILE A 63 1.22 -5.81 9.42
CA ILE A 63 -0.23 -5.67 9.66
C ILE A 63 -0.48 -5.11 11.06
N GLU A 64 0.15 -5.67 12.08
CA GLU A 64 0.02 -5.21 13.48
C GLU A 64 0.45 -3.76 13.64
N SER A 65 1.58 -3.35 13.03
CA SER A 65 2.10 -1.99 13.08
C SER A 65 1.11 -0.99 12.47
N VAL A 66 0.56 -1.29 11.29
CA VAL A 66 -0.41 -0.40 10.62
C VAL A 66 -1.75 -0.39 11.37
N THR A 67 -2.19 -1.54 11.90
CA THR A 67 -3.40 -1.64 12.73
C THR A 67 -3.29 -0.77 13.98
N GLU A 68 -2.14 -0.78 14.64
CA GLU A 68 -1.93 0.04 15.85
C GLU A 68 -1.98 1.54 15.53
N ILE A 69 -1.36 1.97 14.42
CA ILE A 69 -1.46 3.36 13.94
C ILE A 69 -2.93 3.72 13.66
N ALA A 70 -3.66 2.84 12.96
CA ALA A 70 -5.07 3.07 12.66
C ALA A 70 -5.94 3.15 13.94
N ARG A 71 -5.66 2.36 14.96
CA ARG A 71 -6.38 2.42 16.26
C ARG A 71 -6.18 3.75 16.98
N GLN A 72 -4.94 4.27 16.96
CA GLN A 72 -4.60 5.53 17.63
C GLN A 72 -5.23 6.75 16.94
N LEU A 73 -5.38 6.70 15.61
CA LEU A 73 -5.78 7.84 14.78
C LEU A 73 -7.18 7.71 14.15
N ARG A 74 -7.95 6.70 14.57
CA ARG A 74 -9.26 6.31 13.96
C ARG A 74 -10.34 7.39 14.00
N PRO A 75 -11.25 7.38 12.99
CA PRO A 75 -11.18 6.56 11.78
C PRO A 75 -10.16 7.11 10.79
N VAL A 76 -9.46 6.22 10.05
CA VAL A 76 -8.45 6.64 9.08
C VAL A 76 -8.86 6.30 7.65
N HIS A 77 -8.39 7.11 6.70
CA HIS A 77 -8.24 6.68 5.32
C HIS A 77 -6.95 5.88 5.20
N LEU A 78 -6.99 4.74 4.54
CA LEU A 78 -5.82 3.87 4.38
C LEU A 78 -5.48 3.71 2.91
N CYS A 79 -4.23 3.95 2.56
CA CYS A 79 -3.72 3.74 1.21
C CYS A 79 -2.48 2.86 1.26
N GLY A 80 -2.48 1.77 0.51
CA GLY A 80 -1.31 0.91 0.35
C GLY A 80 -0.85 0.80 -1.09
N HIS A 81 0.46 0.68 -1.30
CA HIS A 81 1.05 0.42 -2.61
C HIS A 81 1.78 -0.92 -2.64
N SER A 82 1.48 -1.80 -3.62
CA SER A 82 2.14 -3.10 -3.81
C SER A 82 2.10 -3.95 -2.52
N LEU A 83 3.22 -4.25 -1.86
CA LEU A 83 3.27 -4.88 -0.54
C LEU A 83 2.35 -4.14 0.46
N GLY A 84 2.42 -2.81 0.48
CA GLY A 84 1.55 -2.00 1.34
C GLY A 84 0.07 -2.17 1.03
N ALA A 85 -0.30 -2.50 -0.21
CA ALA A 85 -1.70 -2.79 -0.56
C ALA A 85 -2.17 -4.14 0.01
N ILE A 86 -1.28 -5.13 0.11
CA ILE A 86 -1.56 -6.40 0.80
C ILE A 86 -1.80 -6.15 2.29
N VAL A 87 -0.91 -5.38 2.93
CA VAL A 87 -1.06 -4.99 4.35
C VAL A 87 -2.36 -4.22 4.56
N ALA A 88 -2.62 -3.21 3.73
CA ALA A 88 -3.82 -2.37 3.85
C ALA A 88 -5.13 -3.17 3.65
N ALA A 89 -5.16 -4.11 2.71
CA ALA A 89 -6.32 -4.98 2.50
C ALA A 89 -6.61 -5.86 3.73
N ARG A 90 -5.57 -6.45 4.32
CA ARG A 90 -5.69 -7.23 5.56
C ARG A 90 -6.18 -6.38 6.73
N VAL A 91 -5.57 -5.23 6.96
CA VAL A 91 -5.99 -4.31 8.04
C VAL A 91 -7.46 -3.91 7.87
N ALA A 92 -7.88 -3.59 6.64
CA ALA A 92 -9.25 -3.16 6.37
C ALA A 92 -10.28 -4.29 6.54
N ALA A 93 -9.94 -5.52 6.17
CA ALA A 93 -10.83 -6.66 6.34
C ALA A 93 -10.97 -7.09 7.81
N GLU A 94 -9.84 -7.11 8.54
CA GLU A 94 -9.79 -7.55 9.93
C GLU A 94 -10.28 -6.48 10.92
N ASN A 95 -10.31 -5.20 10.52
CA ASN A 95 -10.67 -4.06 11.38
C ASN A 95 -11.56 -3.04 10.64
N PRO A 96 -12.78 -3.43 10.23
CA PRO A 96 -13.64 -2.58 9.40
C PRO A 96 -13.98 -1.23 10.03
N ASP A 97 -14.11 -1.16 11.35
CA ASP A 97 -14.46 0.07 12.08
C ASP A 97 -13.32 1.11 12.14
N LEU A 98 -12.10 0.71 11.80
CA LEU A 98 -10.95 1.62 11.79
C LEU A 98 -10.80 2.37 10.46
N ILE A 99 -11.36 1.82 9.37
CA ILE A 99 -11.06 2.28 8.01
C ILE A 99 -12.26 3.01 7.39
N ALA A 100 -12.12 4.31 7.20
CA ALA A 100 -13.15 5.12 6.58
C ALA A 100 -13.22 4.94 5.04
N ARG A 101 -12.05 4.87 4.38
CA ARG A 101 -11.90 4.60 2.93
C ARG A 101 -10.57 3.90 2.68
N LEU A 102 -10.52 3.07 1.63
CA LEU A 102 -9.35 2.28 1.28
C LEU A 102 -8.89 2.55 -0.16
N ILE A 103 -7.58 2.78 -0.35
CA ILE A 103 -6.96 2.83 -1.68
C ILE A 103 -5.94 1.69 -1.79
N LEU A 104 -6.09 0.82 -2.80
CA LEU A 104 -5.18 -0.27 -3.12
C LEU A 104 -4.48 0.04 -4.45
N SER A 105 -3.20 0.40 -4.40
CA SER A 105 -2.41 0.80 -5.57
C SER A 105 -1.41 -0.29 -5.97
N GLY A 106 -1.30 -0.57 -7.27
CA GLY A 106 -0.33 -1.51 -7.83
C GLY A 106 -0.77 -2.97 -7.78
N GLY A 107 -2.08 -3.24 -7.64
CA GLY A 107 -2.70 -4.56 -7.70
C GLY A 107 -2.09 -5.54 -6.69
N PRO A 108 -2.64 -5.66 -5.48
CA PRO A 108 -2.17 -6.69 -4.56
C PRO A 108 -2.35 -8.07 -5.21
N GLU A 109 -1.39 -8.93 -5.01
CA GLU A 109 -1.46 -10.29 -5.53
C GLU A 109 -2.53 -11.07 -4.78
N ILE A 110 -3.44 -11.73 -5.53
CA ILE A 110 -4.62 -12.37 -4.95
C ILE A 110 -4.41 -13.87 -4.75
N ALA A 111 -3.69 -14.52 -5.66
CA ALA A 111 -3.57 -15.97 -5.66
C ALA A 111 -2.21 -16.46 -6.18
N PRO A 112 -1.78 -17.67 -5.74
CA PRO A 112 -0.60 -18.33 -6.29
C PRO A 112 -0.67 -18.54 -7.80
N GLY A 113 0.46 -18.46 -8.50
CA GLY A 113 0.57 -18.74 -9.95
C GLY A 113 0.36 -17.55 -10.88
N THR A 114 0.21 -16.33 -10.34
CA THR A 114 0.03 -15.12 -11.14
C THR A 114 1.33 -14.65 -11.82
N THR A 115 1.22 -13.70 -12.77
CA THR A 115 2.37 -13.08 -13.45
C THR A 115 3.31 -12.39 -12.46
N SER A 116 2.77 -11.84 -11.39
CA SER A 116 3.52 -11.19 -10.31
C SER A 116 4.45 -12.18 -9.61
N GLN A 117 4.04 -13.42 -9.37
CA GLN A 117 4.91 -14.45 -8.77
C GLN A 117 6.12 -14.79 -9.65
N ARG A 118 5.95 -14.80 -10.98
CA ARG A 118 7.09 -15.02 -11.88
C ARG A 118 8.13 -13.91 -11.75
N ARG A 119 7.67 -12.67 -11.54
CA ARG A 119 8.54 -11.52 -11.26
C ARG A 119 9.26 -11.69 -9.92
N LEU A 120 8.58 -12.10 -8.85
CA LEU A 120 9.19 -12.32 -7.54
C LEU A 120 10.33 -13.35 -7.58
N ARG A 121 10.20 -14.41 -8.39
CA ARG A 121 11.28 -15.39 -8.60
C ARG A 121 12.55 -14.75 -9.18
N ILE A 122 12.41 -13.80 -10.10
CA ILE A 122 13.56 -13.08 -10.69
C ILE A 122 14.18 -12.17 -9.63
N GLU A 123 13.37 -11.46 -8.86
CA GLU A 123 13.81 -10.57 -7.78
C GLU A 123 14.59 -11.32 -6.68
N ARG A 124 14.27 -12.59 -6.44
CA ARG A 124 14.95 -13.45 -5.45
C ARG A 124 16.43 -13.67 -5.76
N HIS A 125 16.82 -13.61 -7.04
CA HIS A 125 18.21 -13.80 -7.48
C HIS A 125 19.01 -12.50 -7.56
N ARG A 126 18.47 -11.37 -7.09
CA ARG A 126 19.22 -10.12 -7.07
C ARG A 126 20.41 -10.20 -6.13
N PRO A 127 21.60 -9.73 -6.57
CA PRO A 127 22.77 -9.67 -5.69
C PRO A 127 22.51 -8.76 -4.49
N GLY A 128 22.99 -9.15 -3.30
CA GLY A 128 22.77 -8.39 -2.07
C GLY A 128 23.27 -6.95 -2.09
N TRP A 129 24.35 -6.66 -2.85
CA TRP A 129 24.83 -5.28 -3.03
C TRP A 129 23.82 -4.43 -3.80
N LEU A 130 23.12 -5.01 -4.80
CA LEU A 130 22.11 -4.31 -5.58
C LEU A 130 20.85 -4.09 -4.73
N VAL A 131 20.43 -5.09 -3.94
CA VAL A 131 19.32 -4.93 -2.99
C VAL A 131 19.57 -3.77 -2.05
N ARG A 132 20.75 -3.69 -1.43
CA ARG A 132 21.12 -2.55 -0.55
C ARG A 132 21.16 -1.21 -1.26
N ALA A 133 21.50 -1.19 -2.55
CA ALA A 133 21.54 0.05 -3.33
C ALA A 133 20.16 0.59 -3.73
N ILE A 134 19.16 -0.29 -3.86
CA ILE A 134 17.84 0.06 -4.41
C ILE A 134 16.70 -0.05 -3.38
N SER A 135 16.97 -0.55 -2.17
CA SER A 135 15.96 -0.74 -1.13
C SER A 135 16.32 -0.06 0.18
N ASP A 136 15.31 0.27 0.94
CA ASP A 136 15.42 0.78 2.33
C ASP A 136 15.45 -0.38 3.37
N LEU A 137 15.65 -1.62 2.94
CA LEU A 137 15.80 -2.78 3.82
C LEU A 137 17.16 -2.77 4.53
N SER A 138 17.14 -3.16 5.78
CA SER A 138 18.33 -3.20 6.63
C SER A 138 19.33 -4.29 6.19
N ASP A 139 18.84 -5.42 5.63
CA ASP A 139 19.68 -6.53 5.22
C ASP A 139 19.10 -7.35 4.04
N HIS A 140 19.92 -8.29 3.50
CA HIS A 140 19.53 -9.15 2.40
C HIS A 140 18.53 -10.25 2.81
N ASN A 141 18.59 -10.73 4.04
CA ASN A 141 17.65 -11.76 4.52
C ASN A 141 16.24 -11.18 4.59
N GLY A 142 16.09 -9.94 5.08
CA GLY A 142 14.80 -9.23 5.04
C GLY A 142 14.22 -9.10 3.62
N TRP A 143 15.07 -8.99 2.59
CA TRP A 143 14.61 -9.02 1.20
C TRP A 143 13.99 -10.36 0.82
N ILE A 144 14.64 -11.46 1.18
CA ILE A 144 14.14 -12.82 0.89
C ILE A 144 12.85 -13.09 1.67
N ASP A 145 12.83 -12.78 2.97
CA ASP A 145 11.64 -12.95 3.83
C ASP A 145 10.43 -12.17 3.30
N MET A 146 10.67 -10.95 2.82
CA MET A 146 9.64 -10.14 2.19
C MET A 146 9.12 -10.77 0.89
N LEU A 147 10.00 -11.29 0.03
CA LEU A 147 9.58 -11.97 -1.20
C LEU A 147 8.80 -13.24 -0.92
N ASP A 148 9.20 -14.00 0.11
CA ASP A 148 8.49 -15.21 0.54
C ASP A 148 7.09 -14.86 1.09
N ALA A 149 6.99 -13.82 1.89
CA ALA A 149 5.70 -13.33 2.39
C ALA A 149 4.77 -12.86 1.25
N LEU A 150 5.31 -12.16 0.26
CA LEU A 150 4.56 -11.77 -0.95
C LEU A 150 4.09 -13.00 -1.73
N GLN A 151 4.96 -13.99 -1.89
CA GLN A 151 4.67 -15.21 -2.64
C GLN A 151 3.61 -16.08 -1.94
N ALA A 152 3.59 -16.07 -0.61
CA ALA A 152 2.64 -16.81 0.21
C ALA A 152 1.32 -16.06 0.45
N SER A 153 1.24 -14.76 0.08
CA SER A 153 0.04 -13.98 0.33
C SER A 153 -1.10 -14.40 -0.61
N ASP A 154 -2.19 -14.87 -0.01
CA ASP A 154 -3.47 -15.11 -0.67
C ASP A 154 -4.53 -14.20 -0.04
N LEU A 155 -5.11 -13.32 -0.85
CA LEU A 155 -6.16 -12.39 -0.43
C LEU A 155 -7.57 -12.83 -0.89
N SER A 156 -7.72 -13.99 -1.51
CA SER A 156 -9.01 -14.44 -2.06
C SER A 156 -10.11 -14.49 -1.01
N HIS A 157 -9.78 -14.90 0.23
CA HIS A 157 -10.69 -14.93 1.37
C HIS A 157 -10.77 -13.62 2.15
N VAL A 158 -9.85 -12.70 1.92
CA VAL A 158 -9.76 -11.41 2.64
C VAL A 158 -10.55 -10.32 1.93
N LEU A 159 -10.40 -10.21 0.61
CA LEU A 159 -10.98 -9.15 -0.19
C LEU A 159 -12.52 -9.06 -0.09
N PRO A 160 -13.28 -10.17 -0.06
CA PRO A 160 -14.73 -10.12 0.11
C PRO A 160 -15.20 -9.59 1.48
N GLN A 161 -14.31 -9.56 2.49
CA GLN A 161 -14.61 -9.08 3.84
C GLN A 161 -14.40 -7.58 4.02
N ILE A 162 -13.82 -6.89 3.02
CA ILE A 162 -13.56 -5.45 3.09
C ILE A 162 -14.88 -4.70 2.98
N ALA A 163 -15.26 -4.00 4.06
CA ALA A 163 -16.49 -3.21 4.13
C ALA A 163 -16.28 -1.73 3.72
N ALA A 164 -15.05 -1.23 3.84
CA ALA A 164 -14.72 0.16 3.53
C ALA A 164 -14.89 0.44 2.02
N PRO A 165 -15.45 1.61 1.63
CA PRO A 165 -15.42 2.06 0.24
C PRO A 165 -14.00 1.99 -0.31
N THR A 166 -13.80 1.25 -1.42
CA THR A 166 -12.47 0.91 -1.91
C THR A 166 -12.24 1.41 -3.33
N LEU A 167 -11.07 2.03 -3.53
CA LEU A 167 -10.54 2.41 -4.83
C LEU A 167 -9.31 1.55 -5.14
N VAL A 168 -9.35 0.85 -6.27
CA VAL A 168 -8.18 0.13 -6.80
C VAL A 168 -7.52 0.98 -7.88
N LEU A 169 -6.23 1.24 -7.75
CA LEU A 169 -5.44 2.03 -8.71
C LEU A 169 -4.35 1.18 -9.36
N CYS A 170 -4.26 1.23 -10.69
CA CYS A 170 -3.20 0.55 -11.41
C CYS A 170 -2.75 1.35 -12.63
N GLY A 171 -1.47 1.33 -12.93
CA GLY A 171 -0.94 1.90 -14.16
C GLY A 171 -1.27 1.02 -15.38
N LYS A 172 -1.64 1.62 -16.51
CA LYS A 172 -1.95 0.89 -17.75
C LYS A 172 -0.74 0.07 -18.28
N ARG A 173 0.48 0.55 -18.01
CA ARG A 173 1.74 -0.12 -18.41
C ARG A 173 2.27 -1.09 -17.34
N ASP A 174 1.60 -1.24 -16.23
CA ASP A 174 1.90 -2.27 -15.22
C ASP A 174 1.26 -3.60 -15.62
N HIS A 175 1.79 -4.19 -16.68
CA HIS A 175 1.26 -5.43 -17.29
C HIS A 175 1.26 -6.61 -16.31
N ALA A 176 2.14 -6.60 -15.31
CA ALA A 176 2.21 -7.66 -14.31
C ALA A 176 1.04 -7.54 -13.31
N SER A 177 0.78 -6.34 -12.79
CA SER A 177 -0.19 -6.12 -11.70
C SER A 177 -1.60 -5.77 -12.20
N LEU A 178 -1.77 -5.37 -13.46
CA LEU A 178 -3.09 -4.97 -13.98
C LEU A 178 -4.15 -6.10 -13.96
N PRO A 179 -3.81 -7.36 -14.30
CA PRO A 179 -4.75 -8.47 -14.12
C PRO A 179 -5.17 -8.65 -12.65
N ASP A 180 -4.22 -8.51 -11.71
CA ASP A 180 -4.47 -8.63 -10.27
C ASP A 180 -5.35 -7.48 -9.76
N ALA A 181 -5.11 -6.25 -10.23
CA ALA A 181 -5.93 -5.09 -9.90
C ALA A 181 -7.39 -5.28 -10.34
N ARG A 182 -7.62 -5.88 -11.51
CA ARG A 182 -8.98 -6.21 -11.98
C ARG A 182 -9.65 -7.26 -11.11
N ARG A 183 -8.93 -8.32 -10.72
CA ARG A 183 -9.45 -9.34 -9.79
C ARG A 183 -9.75 -8.75 -8.42
N THR A 184 -8.84 -7.92 -7.89
CA THR A 184 -9.06 -7.21 -6.62
C THR A 184 -10.33 -6.37 -6.65
N ALA A 185 -10.53 -5.57 -7.69
CA ALA A 185 -11.73 -4.73 -7.82
C ALA A 185 -13.01 -5.55 -7.98
N ALA A 186 -12.93 -6.72 -8.61
CA ALA A 186 -14.08 -7.63 -8.72
C ALA A 186 -14.39 -8.37 -7.43
N ALA A 187 -13.38 -8.60 -6.56
CA ALA A 187 -13.53 -9.36 -5.32
C ALA A 187 -13.95 -8.50 -4.12
N VAL A 188 -13.62 -7.21 -4.10
CA VAL A 188 -14.01 -6.29 -3.02
C VAL A 188 -15.40 -5.71 -3.31
N PRO A 189 -16.38 -5.86 -2.40
CA PRO A 189 -17.74 -5.34 -2.60
C PRO A 189 -17.74 -3.82 -2.86
N GLY A 190 -18.35 -3.39 -3.95
CA GLY A 190 -18.47 -1.97 -4.28
C GLY A 190 -17.16 -1.25 -4.64
N ALA A 191 -16.08 -1.97 -4.88
CA ALA A 191 -14.82 -1.34 -5.27
C ALA A 191 -14.85 -0.79 -6.69
N HIS A 192 -14.14 0.32 -6.90
CA HIS A 192 -13.93 0.94 -8.21
C HIS A 192 -12.49 0.75 -8.67
N LEU A 193 -12.29 0.40 -9.96
CA LEU A 193 -10.97 0.33 -10.58
C LEU A 193 -10.71 1.56 -11.44
N THR A 194 -9.62 2.27 -11.16
CA THR A 194 -9.10 3.32 -12.04
C THR A 194 -7.75 2.90 -12.63
N VAL A 195 -7.68 2.82 -13.96
CA VAL A 195 -6.46 2.51 -14.72
C VAL A 195 -5.87 3.79 -15.26
N VAL A 196 -4.68 4.16 -14.77
CA VAL A 196 -4.03 5.43 -15.15
C VAL A 196 -3.21 5.25 -16.43
N PRO A 197 -3.51 6.01 -17.50
CA PRO A 197 -2.79 5.92 -18.78
C PRO A 197 -1.29 6.23 -18.62
N HIS A 198 -0.46 5.63 -19.47
CA HIS A 198 0.99 5.91 -19.61
C HIS A 198 1.83 5.66 -18.36
N THR A 199 1.30 5.04 -17.30
CA THR A 199 1.98 4.79 -16.04
C THR A 199 2.26 3.30 -15.81
N GLY A 200 3.36 3.03 -15.10
CA GLY A 200 3.77 1.68 -14.68
C GLY A 200 3.45 1.40 -13.21
N HIS A 201 4.22 0.46 -12.62
CA HIS A 201 4.00 -0.02 -11.25
C HIS A 201 4.13 1.09 -10.20
N LEU A 202 5.18 1.92 -10.28
CA LEU A 202 5.45 2.99 -9.30
C LEU A 202 4.58 4.24 -9.53
N LEU A 203 3.28 4.06 -9.77
CA LEU A 203 2.30 5.12 -10.03
C LEU A 203 2.38 6.30 -9.03
N PRO A 204 2.45 6.10 -7.69
CA PRO A 204 2.52 7.22 -6.74
C PRO A 204 3.77 8.08 -6.90
N VAL A 205 4.86 7.50 -7.44
CA VAL A 205 6.15 8.17 -7.63
C VAL A 205 6.25 8.79 -9.02
N THR A 206 5.94 8.03 -10.07
CA THR A 206 6.18 8.43 -11.46
C THR A 206 5.08 9.29 -12.05
N ALA A 207 3.87 9.22 -11.49
CA ALA A 207 2.71 10.02 -11.90
C ALA A 207 1.99 10.63 -10.68
N SER A 208 2.78 11.22 -9.77
CA SER A 208 2.32 11.71 -8.48
C SER A 208 1.16 12.71 -8.59
N HIS A 209 1.15 13.60 -9.58
CA HIS A 209 0.04 14.54 -9.78
C HIS A 209 -1.29 13.83 -10.07
N ALA A 210 -1.27 12.87 -10.99
CA ALA A 210 -2.47 12.08 -11.30
C ALA A 210 -2.92 11.25 -10.09
N PHE A 211 -1.97 10.60 -9.40
CA PHE A 211 -2.26 9.86 -8.18
C PHE A 211 -2.91 10.76 -7.12
N ASN A 212 -2.33 11.92 -6.82
CA ASN A 212 -2.81 12.85 -5.80
C ASN A 212 -4.20 13.37 -6.13
N ALA A 213 -4.46 13.73 -7.39
CA ALA A 213 -5.78 14.21 -7.84
C ALA A 213 -6.86 13.13 -7.67
N ILE A 214 -6.57 11.89 -8.08
CA ILE A 214 -7.49 10.76 -7.96
C ILE A 214 -7.72 10.41 -6.47
N ALA A 215 -6.64 10.34 -5.68
CA ALA A 215 -6.75 10.04 -4.25
C ALA A 215 -7.56 11.10 -3.51
N ARG A 216 -7.29 12.39 -3.75
CA ARG A 216 -8.05 13.50 -3.16
C ARG A 216 -9.53 13.42 -3.53
N GLY A 217 -9.85 13.23 -4.80
CA GLY A 217 -11.25 13.13 -5.26
C GLY A 217 -11.99 11.97 -4.60
N PHE A 218 -11.33 10.82 -4.43
CA PHE A 218 -11.94 9.67 -3.77
C PHE A 218 -12.07 9.84 -2.25
N LEU A 219 -11.10 10.45 -1.58
CA LEU A 219 -11.05 10.59 -0.12
C LEU A 219 -11.90 11.73 0.41
N SER A 220 -12.23 12.74 -0.39
CA SER A 220 -13.07 13.87 0.02
C SER A 220 -14.52 13.44 0.26
N PRO A 221 -15.22 14.02 1.26
CA PRO A 221 -16.60 13.66 1.60
C PRO A 221 -17.63 13.90 0.49
N GLU A 222 -17.35 14.83 -0.43
CA GLU A 222 -18.28 15.27 -1.49
C GLU A 222 -18.48 14.24 -2.62
N CYS A 223 -17.73 13.15 -2.65
CA CYS A 223 -17.89 12.08 -3.64
C CYS A 223 -18.97 11.05 -3.23
N ARG A 224 -20.08 11.51 -2.62
CA ARG A 224 -21.32 10.74 -2.53
C ARG A 224 -22.28 11.34 -3.54
N GLN A 225 -22.58 10.59 -4.56
CA GLN A 225 -23.65 10.76 -5.55
C GLN A 225 -23.12 10.90 -6.97
N THR A 226 -23.14 9.80 -7.67
CA THR A 226 -24.10 9.57 -8.78
C THR A 226 -24.04 8.12 -9.16
#